data_ffcbfa17d783bdeb18b3969c49da3f40
#
_entry.id   ffcbfa17d783bdeb18b3969c49da3f40
#
_cell.length_a   1.000
_cell.length_b   1.000
_cell.length_c   1.000
_cell.angle_alpha   90.00
_cell.angle_beta   90.00
_cell.angle_gamma   90.00
#
_symmetry.space_group_name_H-M   'P 1'
#
loop_
_entity.id
_entity.type
_entity.pdbx_description
1 polymer ?
#
loop_
_entity_poly.entity_id
_entity_poly.type
_entity_poly.pdbx_seq_one_letter_code
_entity_poly.pdbx_strand_id
1 'polypeptide(L)'
;MLKRLMHSVQVNVFESARFYFWVLVVLTSYFLLNRFLQKLSYVYLDDRWTALKIGEGILFGLAYGLILISAWLLRKKVPRYVFWYWGGIVLIFLINELRFAWGNPDYSLVESLTKSQGYYTAKFTMPLLFWGVWSVLKNANYYGVVFITQLQRFLTINAVLIIAGAVFDVSTFESYPLSGRWGYSGFLWHLSFHSIAYGVFLLYLLEQKKKAWGFILLFSLALLLLGQKAGLLYVLLIVTVGVVTNRYFQVGIIASGVVLVGSAPIWLPYVVAISPFWENVYNKHGVWGVLLSLRNENIENIWEIVSPLLSVFDVMFGGAIRFPTRIEMMPFDILIYFGVLGLLLFVLLLFKILPSWKWSIPIFVACFGGGIYEAPLGMLLFFLTVALVRKGKHSYSP
;
A
#
# COMPACT_ATOMS: atom_id res chain seq x y z
N MET A 1 31.86 2.03 33.64
CA MET A 1 31.00 0.85 33.77
C MET A 1 29.54 1.17 33.40
N LEU A 2 28.89 2.17 33.96
CA LEU A 2 27.49 2.52 33.69
C LEU A 2 27.20 2.84 32.23
N LYS A 3 28.05 3.64 31.53
CA LYS A 3 27.93 3.94 30.09
C LYS A 3 27.96 2.67 29.21
N ARG A 4 28.77 1.67 29.52
CA ARG A 4 28.82 0.40 28.81
C ARG A 4 27.58 -0.45 29.09
N LEU A 5 27.07 -0.46 30.31
CA LEU A 5 25.83 -1.14 30.68
C LEU A 5 24.62 -0.49 30.04
N MET A 6 24.49 0.83 30.06
CA MET A 6 23.40 1.54 29.36
C MET A 6 23.45 1.31 27.87
N HIS A 7 24.63 1.33 27.25
CA HIS A 7 24.79 1.05 25.83
C HIS A 7 24.44 -0.40 25.49
N SER A 8 24.82 -1.37 26.32
CA SER A 8 24.47 -2.79 26.10
C SER A 8 22.98 -3.08 26.31
N VAL A 9 22.32 -2.44 27.26
CA VAL A 9 20.88 -2.57 27.51
C VAL A 9 20.09 -1.90 26.38
N GLN A 10 20.48 -0.69 25.93
CA GLN A 10 19.85 -0.01 24.82
C GLN A 10 19.96 -0.83 23.52
N VAL A 11 21.13 -1.34 23.17
CA VAL A 11 21.32 -2.14 21.97
C VAL A 11 20.47 -3.43 22.02
N ASN A 12 20.36 -4.06 23.19
CA ASN A 12 19.55 -5.28 23.34
C ASN A 12 18.04 -5.05 23.11
N VAL A 13 17.48 -3.90 23.53
CA VAL A 13 16.08 -3.57 23.29
C VAL A 13 15.81 -3.37 21.80
N PHE A 14 16.67 -2.62 21.10
CA PHE A 14 16.52 -2.36 19.65
C PHE A 14 16.85 -3.58 18.78
N GLU A 15 17.51 -4.60 19.31
CA GLU A 15 17.71 -5.90 18.62
C GLU A 15 16.54 -6.87 18.81
N SER A 16 15.59 -6.55 19.70
CA SER A 16 14.47 -7.43 20.02
C SER A 16 13.26 -7.17 19.09
N ALA A 17 12.85 -8.18 18.35
CA ALA A 17 11.63 -8.13 17.56
C ALA A 17 10.37 -7.91 18.41
N ARG A 18 10.39 -8.21 19.71
CA ARG A 18 9.28 -7.96 20.65
C ARG A 18 8.94 -6.49 20.74
N PHE A 19 9.94 -5.61 20.76
CA PHE A 19 9.74 -4.17 20.80
C PHE A 19 9.00 -3.68 19.54
N TYR A 20 9.46 -4.07 18.35
CA TYR A 20 8.82 -3.70 17.08
C TYR A 20 7.45 -4.35 16.89
N PHE A 21 7.25 -5.54 17.46
CA PHE A 21 5.94 -6.15 17.50
C PHE A 21 4.92 -5.23 18.20
N TRP A 22 5.26 -4.70 19.37
CA TRP A 22 4.36 -3.76 20.06
C TRP A 22 4.18 -2.45 19.31
N VAL A 23 5.23 -1.93 18.67
CA VAL A 23 5.10 -0.76 17.78
C VAL A 23 4.11 -1.04 16.66
N LEU A 24 4.20 -2.19 16.00
CA LEU A 24 3.24 -2.61 14.97
C LEU A 24 1.83 -2.76 15.51
N VAL A 25 1.66 -3.37 16.69
CA VAL A 25 0.35 -3.53 17.33
C VAL A 25 -0.28 -2.17 17.60
N VAL A 26 0.46 -1.24 18.20
CA VAL A 26 -0.04 0.11 18.50
C VAL A 26 -0.41 0.86 17.22
N LEU A 27 0.47 0.89 16.22
CA LEU A 27 0.22 1.56 14.94
C LEU A 27 -1.00 0.97 14.23
N THR A 28 -1.08 -0.36 14.20
CA THR A 28 -2.20 -1.07 13.54
C THR A 28 -3.51 -0.80 14.26
N SER A 29 -3.54 -0.96 15.58
CA SER A 29 -4.75 -0.74 16.37
C SER A 29 -5.24 0.70 16.27
N TYR A 30 -4.33 1.66 16.34
CA TYR A 30 -4.66 3.07 16.14
C TYR A 30 -5.20 3.35 14.74
N PHE A 31 -4.53 2.85 13.70
CA PHE A 31 -4.98 3.01 12.32
C PHE A 31 -6.37 2.42 12.11
N LEU A 32 -6.61 1.18 12.56
CA LEU A 32 -7.90 0.50 12.40
C LEU A 32 -9.01 1.24 13.14
N LEU A 33 -8.76 1.67 14.39
CA LEU A 33 -9.71 2.46 15.17
C LEU A 33 -10.02 3.79 14.49
N ASN A 34 -8.99 4.52 14.04
CA ASN A 34 -9.16 5.81 13.37
C ASN A 34 -9.99 5.66 12.07
N ARG A 35 -9.77 4.60 11.29
CA ARG A 35 -10.54 4.33 10.06
C ARG A 35 -11.99 3.93 10.35
N PHE A 36 -12.22 3.21 11.42
CA PHE A 36 -13.59 2.90 11.88
C PHE A 36 -14.34 4.17 12.31
N LEU A 37 -13.71 5.01 13.13
CA LEU A 37 -14.30 6.27 13.57
C LEU A 37 -14.57 7.25 12.41
N GLN A 38 -13.67 7.32 11.42
CA GLN A 38 -13.89 8.09 10.21
C GLN A 38 -15.10 7.59 9.43
N LYS A 39 -15.30 6.27 9.35
CA LYS A 39 -16.46 5.67 8.71
C LYS A 39 -17.76 6.06 9.42
N LEU A 40 -17.77 5.97 10.73
CA LEU A 40 -18.93 6.38 11.53
C LEU A 40 -19.25 7.87 11.33
N SER A 41 -18.23 8.74 11.36
CA SER A 41 -18.39 10.17 11.09
C SER A 41 -19.01 10.43 9.72
N TYR A 42 -18.55 9.73 8.69
CA TYR A 42 -19.04 9.89 7.34
C TYR A 42 -20.48 9.38 7.17
N VAL A 43 -20.78 8.19 7.69
CA VAL A 43 -22.11 7.56 7.57
C VAL A 43 -23.18 8.37 8.35
N TYR A 44 -22.83 8.84 9.54
CA TYR A 44 -23.78 9.56 10.41
C TYR A 44 -23.67 11.08 10.32
N LEU A 45 -22.81 11.63 9.43
CA LEU A 45 -22.57 13.07 9.24
C LEU A 45 -22.23 13.80 10.55
N ASP A 46 -21.51 13.15 11.46
CA ASP A 46 -21.15 13.66 12.79
C ASP A 46 -19.65 13.89 12.91
N ASP A 47 -19.23 15.14 12.85
CA ASP A 47 -17.82 15.55 12.88
C ASP A 47 -17.10 15.30 14.21
N ARG A 48 -17.82 14.98 15.29
CA ARG A 48 -17.22 14.69 16.61
C ARG A 48 -16.21 13.52 16.55
N TRP A 49 -16.38 12.61 15.60
CA TRP A 49 -15.50 11.44 15.43
C TRP A 49 -14.21 11.75 14.65
N THR A 50 -14.13 12.96 14.04
CA THR A 50 -12.94 13.35 13.25
C THR A 50 -11.78 13.83 14.12
N ALA A 51 -12.00 14.16 15.38
CA ALA A 51 -11.00 14.69 16.31
C ALA A 51 -9.77 13.76 16.49
N LEU A 52 -9.92 12.46 16.29
CA LEU A 52 -8.83 11.48 16.37
C LEU A 52 -7.88 11.48 15.17
N LYS A 53 -8.21 12.20 14.08
CA LYS A 53 -7.33 12.35 12.91
C LYS A 53 -5.99 13.00 13.22
N ILE A 54 -5.94 13.85 14.22
CA ILE A 54 -4.77 14.69 14.55
C ILE A 54 -3.57 13.83 14.98
N GLY A 55 -3.81 12.66 15.58
CA GLY A 55 -2.72 11.79 16.06
C GLY A 55 -2.05 10.93 14.99
N GLU A 56 -2.66 10.72 13.81
CA GLU A 56 -2.12 9.78 12.80
C GLU A 56 -0.76 10.22 12.26
N GLY A 57 -0.61 11.49 11.92
CA GLY A 57 0.67 12.05 11.43
C GLY A 57 1.76 12.02 12.50
N ILE A 58 1.42 12.32 13.74
CA ILE A 58 2.37 12.31 14.87
C ILE A 58 2.85 10.89 15.14
N LEU A 59 1.94 9.92 15.25
CA LEU A 59 2.30 8.51 15.47
C LEU A 59 3.14 7.95 14.33
N PHE A 60 2.79 8.31 13.08
CA PHE A 60 3.57 7.93 11.92
C PHE A 60 4.98 8.53 11.95
N GLY A 61 5.11 9.82 12.28
CA GLY A 61 6.40 10.51 12.42
C GLY A 61 7.26 9.90 13.53
N LEU A 62 6.67 9.60 14.70
CA LEU A 62 7.37 8.92 15.80
C LEU A 62 7.83 7.52 15.40
N ALA A 63 6.97 6.74 14.73
CA ALA A 63 7.33 5.41 14.24
C ALA A 63 8.46 5.48 13.21
N TYR A 64 8.42 6.45 12.29
CA TYR A 64 9.48 6.65 11.31
C TYR A 64 10.80 7.03 11.98
N GLY A 65 10.79 7.98 12.91
CA GLY A 65 11.98 8.36 13.69
C GLY A 65 12.57 7.18 14.44
N LEU A 66 11.74 6.36 15.05
CA LEU A 66 12.16 5.16 15.78
C LEU A 66 12.79 4.11 14.84
N ILE A 67 12.22 3.90 13.65
CA ILE A 67 12.77 2.99 12.65
C ILE A 67 14.11 3.52 12.12
N LEU A 68 14.25 4.84 11.90
CA LEU A 68 15.51 5.47 11.49
C LEU A 68 16.62 5.29 12.52
N ILE A 69 16.32 5.56 13.79
CA ILE A 69 17.26 5.36 14.90
C ILE A 69 17.69 3.89 14.96
N SER A 70 16.74 2.97 14.82
CA SER A 70 17.01 1.54 14.84
C SER A 70 17.86 1.10 13.66
N ALA A 71 17.55 1.59 12.45
CA ALA A 71 18.34 1.32 11.26
C ALA A 71 19.79 1.82 11.43
N TRP A 72 19.96 3.00 12.02
CA TRP A 72 21.28 3.55 12.32
C TRP A 72 22.04 2.72 13.35
N LEU A 73 21.40 2.34 14.45
CA LEU A 73 22.03 1.50 15.48
C LEU A 73 22.42 0.12 14.95
N LEU A 74 21.58 -0.44 14.08
CA LEU A 74 21.78 -1.75 13.46
C LEU A 74 22.48 -1.68 12.09
N ARG A 75 23.07 -0.53 11.70
CA ARG A 75 23.60 -0.29 10.35
C ARG A 75 24.62 -1.32 9.87
N LYS A 76 25.37 -1.95 10.79
CA LYS A 76 26.33 -3.01 10.45
C LYS A 76 25.67 -4.33 10.05
N LYS A 77 24.41 -4.56 10.50
CA LYS A 77 23.63 -5.78 10.25
C LYS A 77 22.63 -5.59 9.11
N VAL A 78 22.01 -4.40 9.00
CA VAL A 78 21.03 -4.06 7.95
C VAL A 78 21.72 -4.10 6.58
N PRO A 79 21.10 -4.73 5.56
CA PRO A 79 21.66 -4.78 4.21
C PRO A 79 21.98 -3.40 3.64
N ARG A 80 23.19 -3.22 3.09
CA ARG A 80 23.67 -1.92 2.58
C ARG A 80 22.76 -1.33 1.51
N TYR A 81 22.15 -2.15 0.65
CA TYR A 81 21.26 -1.66 -0.40
C TYR A 81 20.00 -0.97 0.14
N VAL A 82 19.56 -1.26 1.37
CA VAL A 82 18.46 -0.55 2.04
C VAL A 82 18.84 0.91 2.26
N PHE A 83 20.07 1.15 2.73
CA PHE A 83 20.58 2.52 2.94
C PHE A 83 20.84 3.25 1.62
N TRP A 84 21.33 2.55 0.60
CA TRP A 84 21.52 3.14 -0.73
C TRP A 84 20.20 3.60 -1.33
N TYR A 85 19.17 2.77 -1.24
CA TYR A 85 17.84 3.13 -1.70
C TYR A 85 17.25 4.29 -0.88
N TRP A 86 17.24 4.17 0.44
CA TRP A 86 16.76 5.22 1.34
C TRP A 86 17.50 6.53 1.09
N GLY A 87 18.83 6.50 1.08
CA GLY A 87 19.67 7.66 0.84
C GLY A 87 19.45 8.28 -0.55
N GLY A 88 19.26 7.45 -1.59
CA GLY A 88 18.93 7.92 -2.94
C GLY A 88 17.62 8.68 -3.00
N ILE A 89 16.56 8.15 -2.41
CA ILE A 89 15.24 8.81 -2.35
C ILE A 89 15.30 10.10 -1.51
N VAL A 90 15.98 10.06 -0.36
CA VAL A 90 16.16 11.24 0.49
C VAL A 90 16.99 12.31 -0.24
N LEU A 91 18.02 11.91 -0.97
CA LEU A 91 18.82 12.85 -1.78
C LEU A 91 17.95 13.51 -2.87
N ILE A 92 17.15 12.74 -3.60
CA ILE A 92 16.21 13.29 -4.59
C ILE A 92 15.26 14.28 -3.92
N PHE A 93 14.70 13.91 -2.76
CA PHE A 93 13.85 14.80 -1.98
C PHE A 93 14.57 16.10 -1.61
N LEU A 94 15.79 16.02 -1.07
CA LEU A 94 16.58 17.22 -0.69
C LEU A 94 16.90 18.11 -1.87
N ILE A 95 17.26 17.54 -3.03
CA ILE A 95 17.50 18.28 -4.27
C ILE A 95 16.24 19.05 -4.69
N ASN A 96 15.08 18.39 -4.64
CA ASN A 96 13.81 19.02 -4.98
C ASN A 96 13.44 20.15 -3.99
N GLU A 97 13.64 19.93 -2.68
CA GLU A 97 13.37 20.94 -1.66
C GLU A 97 14.29 22.16 -1.79
N LEU A 98 15.58 21.96 -2.05
CA LEU A 98 16.53 23.05 -2.30
C LEU A 98 16.13 23.88 -3.52
N ARG A 99 15.69 23.23 -4.58
CA ARG A 99 15.20 23.90 -5.79
C ARG A 99 13.97 24.75 -5.50
N PHE A 100 12.99 24.20 -4.76
CA PHE A 100 11.79 24.95 -4.38
C PHE A 100 12.09 26.11 -3.43
N ALA A 101 12.98 25.90 -2.46
CA ALA A 101 13.39 26.96 -1.55
C ALA A 101 14.09 28.12 -2.29
N TRP A 102 14.90 27.80 -3.32
CA TRP A 102 15.59 28.82 -4.13
C TRP A 102 14.64 29.64 -4.99
N GLY A 103 13.57 29.01 -5.51
CA GLY A 103 12.63 29.66 -6.43
C GLY A 103 11.42 30.31 -5.78
N ASN A 104 11.21 30.14 -4.45
CA ASN A 104 10.02 30.60 -3.75
C ASN A 104 10.35 31.23 -2.40
N PRO A 105 10.23 32.57 -2.25
CA PRO A 105 10.50 33.24 -0.99
C PRO A 105 9.57 32.82 0.16
N ASP A 106 8.36 32.36 -0.15
CA ASP A 106 7.36 31.91 0.83
C ASP A 106 7.50 30.41 1.18
N TYR A 107 8.62 29.79 0.79
CA TYR A 107 8.85 28.38 1.05
C TYR A 107 8.89 28.04 2.54
N SER A 108 8.12 27.03 2.94
CA SER A 108 8.13 26.49 4.30
C SER A 108 8.56 25.02 4.30
N LEU A 109 9.75 24.75 4.84
CA LEU A 109 10.24 23.38 5.04
C LEU A 109 9.32 22.58 5.98
N VAL A 110 8.74 23.24 7.00
CA VAL A 110 7.81 22.58 7.94
C VAL A 110 6.57 22.09 7.21
N GLU A 111 6.03 22.89 6.30
CA GLU A 111 4.87 22.50 5.50
C GLU A 111 5.22 21.35 4.55
N SER A 112 6.37 21.38 3.90
CA SER A 112 6.86 20.29 3.06
C SER A 112 6.98 18.98 3.85
N LEU A 113 7.58 19.01 5.03
CA LEU A 113 7.78 17.83 5.87
C LEU A 113 6.48 17.27 6.44
N THR A 114 5.48 18.13 6.71
CA THR A 114 4.26 17.70 7.40
C THR A 114 3.08 17.40 6.48
N LYS A 115 2.99 18.07 5.34
CA LYS A 115 1.79 18.01 4.48
C LYS A 115 2.08 17.66 3.03
N SER A 116 3.34 17.69 2.59
CA SER A 116 3.65 17.54 1.17
C SER A 116 4.77 16.52 0.89
N GLN A 117 5.79 16.92 0.15
CA GLN A 117 6.83 16.04 -0.38
C GLN A 117 7.57 15.23 0.69
N GLY A 118 7.90 15.84 1.84
CA GLY A 118 8.59 15.16 2.94
C GLY A 118 7.75 14.06 3.58
N TYR A 119 6.47 14.31 3.78
CA TYR A 119 5.53 13.31 4.29
C TYR A 119 5.41 12.10 3.35
N TYR A 120 5.40 12.34 2.02
CA TYR A 120 5.39 11.26 1.03
C TYR A 120 6.71 10.50 0.99
N THR A 121 7.82 11.21 1.07
CA THR A 121 9.15 10.59 1.16
C THR A 121 9.24 9.68 2.37
N ALA A 122 8.73 10.11 3.51
CA ALA A 122 8.66 9.29 4.71
C ALA A 122 7.77 8.05 4.52
N LYS A 123 6.57 8.22 3.96
CA LYS A 123 5.65 7.10 3.64
C LYS A 123 6.28 6.09 2.67
N PHE A 124 7.04 6.57 1.71
CA PHE A 124 7.67 5.75 0.69
C PHE A 124 8.87 4.97 1.23
N THR A 125 9.66 5.56 2.10
CA THR A 125 10.91 5.00 2.59
C THR A 125 10.77 4.20 3.89
N MET A 126 9.80 4.53 4.74
CA MET A 126 9.59 3.89 6.04
C MET A 126 9.39 2.37 5.97
N PRO A 127 8.51 1.83 5.09
CA PRO A 127 8.27 0.38 5.04
C PRO A 127 9.52 -0.40 4.66
N LEU A 128 10.37 0.19 3.84
CA LEU A 128 11.62 -0.43 3.43
C LEU A 128 12.66 -0.43 4.55
N LEU A 129 12.83 0.70 5.24
CA LEU A 129 13.70 0.75 6.43
C LEU A 129 13.23 -0.26 7.48
N PHE A 130 11.92 -0.32 7.70
CA PHE A 130 11.30 -1.30 8.58
C PHE A 130 11.65 -2.74 8.16
N TRP A 131 11.52 -3.06 6.86
CA TRP A 131 11.91 -4.37 6.34
C TRP A 131 13.38 -4.68 6.60
N GLY A 132 14.27 -3.72 6.34
CA GLY A 132 15.71 -3.85 6.60
C GLY A 132 16.02 -4.13 8.07
N VAL A 133 15.41 -3.38 8.98
CA VAL A 133 15.54 -3.58 10.42
C VAL A 133 14.95 -4.93 10.83
N TRP A 134 13.71 -5.22 10.42
CA TRP A 134 13.03 -6.49 10.75
C TRP A 134 13.81 -7.71 10.31
N SER A 135 14.45 -7.65 9.14
CA SER A 135 15.22 -8.77 8.58
C SER A 135 16.38 -9.23 9.45
N VAL A 136 16.89 -8.37 10.33
CA VAL A 136 18.08 -8.63 11.17
C VAL A 136 17.77 -8.80 12.66
N LEU A 137 16.51 -8.62 13.07
CA LEU A 137 16.10 -8.76 14.47
C LEU A 137 16.12 -10.21 14.94
N LYS A 138 16.48 -10.40 16.19
CA LYS A 138 16.34 -11.68 16.89
C LYS A 138 14.86 -12.02 17.07
N ASN A 139 14.49 -13.27 16.89
CA ASN A 139 13.12 -13.78 17.00
C ASN A 139 12.09 -13.10 16.06
N ALA A 140 12.53 -12.41 14.99
CA ALA A 140 11.67 -11.72 14.03
C ALA A 140 10.61 -12.64 13.44
N ASN A 141 10.94 -13.90 13.12
CA ASN A 141 9.99 -14.88 12.58
C ASN A 141 8.85 -15.16 13.56
N TYR A 142 9.18 -15.43 14.83
CA TYR A 142 8.18 -15.73 15.85
C TYR A 142 7.18 -14.56 16.01
N TYR A 143 7.68 -13.37 16.29
CA TYR A 143 6.83 -12.20 16.48
C TYR A 143 6.09 -11.77 15.22
N GLY A 144 6.71 -11.94 14.05
CA GLY A 144 6.05 -11.67 12.77
C GLY A 144 4.91 -12.63 12.51
N VAL A 145 5.07 -13.94 12.74
CA VAL A 145 4.00 -14.93 12.61
C VAL A 145 2.87 -14.64 13.59
N VAL A 146 3.19 -14.32 14.86
CA VAL A 146 2.18 -13.94 15.86
C VAL A 146 1.38 -12.72 15.38
N PHE A 147 2.04 -11.66 14.91
CA PHE A 147 1.38 -10.46 14.39
C PHE A 147 0.47 -10.77 13.19
N ILE A 148 0.99 -11.49 12.20
CA ILE A 148 0.24 -11.89 11.00
C ILE A 148 -0.97 -12.73 11.38
N THR A 149 -0.84 -13.66 12.34
CA THR A 149 -1.95 -14.50 12.79
C THR A 149 -3.06 -13.68 13.47
N GLN A 150 -2.71 -12.70 14.31
CA GLN A 150 -3.70 -11.82 14.94
C GLN A 150 -4.40 -10.92 13.91
N LEU A 151 -3.65 -10.36 12.98
CA LEU A 151 -4.22 -9.55 11.90
C LEU A 151 -5.11 -10.40 10.98
N GLN A 152 -4.74 -11.65 10.69
CA GLN A 152 -5.57 -12.58 9.93
C GLN A 152 -6.92 -12.82 10.64
N ARG A 153 -6.92 -13.03 11.97
CA ARG A 153 -8.15 -13.18 12.75
C ARG A 153 -9.05 -11.95 12.62
N PHE A 154 -8.46 -10.76 12.78
CA PHE A 154 -9.18 -9.51 12.60
C PHE A 154 -9.77 -9.36 11.19
N LEU A 155 -8.98 -9.63 10.15
CA LEU A 155 -9.44 -9.58 8.75
C LEU A 155 -10.51 -10.64 8.47
N THR A 156 -10.47 -11.81 9.14
CA THR A 156 -11.50 -12.83 9.05
C THR A 156 -12.84 -12.32 9.58
N ILE A 157 -12.83 -11.67 10.74
CA ILE A 157 -14.05 -11.04 11.31
C ILE A 157 -14.57 -9.97 10.34
N ASN A 158 -13.68 -9.11 9.84
CA ASN A 158 -14.08 -8.06 8.90
C ASN A 158 -14.62 -8.64 7.57
N ALA A 159 -14.05 -9.74 7.07
CA ALA A 159 -14.55 -10.43 5.87
C ALA A 159 -15.98 -10.98 6.07
N VAL A 160 -16.28 -11.55 7.24
CA VAL A 160 -17.63 -11.98 7.59
C VAL A 160 -18.60 -10.78 7.59
N LEU A 161 -18.18 -9.63 8.12
CA LEU A 161 -19.00 -8.41 8.12
C LEU A 161 -19.20 -7.83 6.73
N ILE A 162 -18.20 -7.93 5.83
CA ILE A 162 -18.34 -7.57 4.42
C ILE A 162 -19.43 -8.41 3.77
N ILE A 163 -19.41 -9.74 4.00
CA ILE A 163 -20.39 -10.66 3.46
C ILE A 163 -21.78 -10.38 4.08
N ALA A 164 -21.85 -10.21 5.40
CA ALA A 164 -23.11 -9.86 6.06
C ALA A 164 -23.68 -8.53 5.55
N GLY A 165 -22.81 -7.53 5.34
CA GLY A 165 -23.19 -6.27 4.70
C GLY A 165 -23.83 -6.46 3.34
N ALA A 166 -23.21 -7.29 2.50
CA ALA A 166 -23.70 -7.57 1.15
C ALA A 166 -25.00 -8.39 1.13
N VAL A 167 -25.19 -9.33 2.08
CA VAL A 167 -26.38 -10.18 2.15
C VAL A 167 -27.58 -9.42 2.74
N PHE A 168 -27.35 -8.61 3.77
CA PHE A 168 -28.40 -7.90 4.51
C PHE A 168 -28.53 -6.43 4.15
N ASP A 169 -27.77 -5.96 3.17
CA ASP A 169 -27.73 -4.56 2.72
C ASP A 169 -27.52 -3.57 3.85
N VAL A 170 -26.51 -3.83 4.70
CA VAL A 170 -26.23 -3.00 5.87
C VAL A 170 -25.43 -1.76 5.46
N SER A 171 -26.08 -0.60 5.44
CA SER A 171 -25.48 0.67 4.98
C SER A 171 -24.21 1.06 5.72
N THR A 172 -24.11 0.78 7.03
CA THR A 172 -22.88 1.02 7.82
C THR A 172 -21.67 0.24 7.29
N PHE A 173 -21.90 -0.86 6.56
CA PHE A 173 -20.82 -1.69 6.01
C PHE A 173 -20.50 -1.36 4.54
N GLU A 174 -21.21 -0.44 3.90
CA GLU A 174 -20.90 -0.02 2.53
C GLU A 174 -19.49 0.54 2.39
N SER A 175 -18.88 0.28 1.24
CA SER A 175 -17.58 0.84 0.85
C SER A 175 -17.67 2.30 0.42
N TYR A 176 -18.80 2.65 -0.16
CA TYR A 176 -19.05 3.95 -0.78
C TYR A 176 -20.41 4.52 -0.36
N PRO A 177 -20.62 4.74 0.94
CA PRO A 177 -21.89 5.29 1.40
C PRO A 177 -22.17 6.63 0.70
N LEU A 178 -23.42 6.86 0.38
CA LEU A 178 -23.91 8.08 -0.29
C LEU A 178 -23.45 8.31 -1.75
N SER A 179 -22.65 7.40 -2.34
CA SER A 179 -22.13 7.60 -3.71
C SER A 179 -22.87 6.83 -4.80
N GLY A 180 -23.81 5.96 -4.46
CA GLY A 180 -24.49 5.07 -5.39
C GLY A 180 -23.59 3.97 -6.00
N ARG A 181 -22.36 3.83 -5.52
CA ARG A 181 -21.44 2.76 -5.91
C ARG A 181 -21.65 1.54 -5.03
N TRP A 182 -21.75 0.38 -5.66
CA TRP A 182 -21.83 -0.88 -4.94
C TRP A 182 -20.50 -1.29 -4.32
N GLY A 183 -20.56 -1.91 -3.15
CA GLY A 183 -19.45 -2.52 -2.44
C GLY A 183 -19.57 -2.42 -0.92
N TYR A 184 -18.96 -3.37 -0.22
CA TYR A 184 -19.01 -3.47 1.25
C TYR A 184 -17.61 -3.61 1.83
N SER A 185 -17.28 -2.84 2.87
CA SER A 185 -15.94 -2.79 3.49
C SER A 185 -15.93 -3.27 4.95
N GLY A 186 -17.08 -3.69 5.48
CA GLY A 186 -17.20 -4.06 6.89
C GLY A 186 -16.94 -2.87 7.82
N PHE A 187 -16.14 -3.05 8.86
CA PHE A 187 -15.84 -1.97 9.81
C PHE A 187 -14.92 -0.89 9.27
N LEU A 188 -14.04 -1.24 8.34
CA LEU A 188 -12.97 -0.34 7.94
C LEU A 188 -13.39 0.54 6.75
N TRP A 189 -12.90 1.75 6.71
CA TRP A 189 -13.15 2.69 5.61
C TRP A 189 -11.89 3.05 4.83
N HIS A 190 -10.92 2.18 4.73
CA HIS A 190 -9.73 2.46 3.91
C HIS A 190 -9.58 1.39 2.85
N LEU A 191 -10.23 1.63 1.72
CA LEU A 191 -10.36 0.64 0.64
C LEU A 191 -9.00 0.18 0.09
N SER A 192 -8.02 1.08 -0.06
CA SER A 192 -6.67 0.71 -0.50
C SER A 192 -5.98 -0.21 0.49
N PHE A 193 -6.18 -0.04 1.82
CA PHE A 193 -5.65 -0.95 2.82
C PHE A 193 -6.29 -2.35 2.71
N HIS A 194 -7.61 -2.42 2.52
CA HIS A 194 -8.31 -3.70 2.40
C HIS A 194 -7.78 -4.53 1.23
N SER A 195 -7.75 -3.95 0.03
CA SER A 195 -7.30 -4.66 -1.15
C SER A 195 -5.86 -5.17 -0.99
N ILE A 196 -4.97 -4.34 -0.44
CA ILE A 196 -3.58 -4.75 -0.16
C ILE A 196 -3.54 -5.84 0.92
N ALA A 197 -4.22 -5.65 2.04
CA ALA A 197 -4.19 -6.60 3.16
C ALA A 197 -4.71 -7.97 2.73
N TYR A 198 -5.91 -8.04 2.17
CA TYR A 198 -6.46 -9.31 1.70
C TYR A 198 -5.65 -9.92 0.57
N GLY A 199 -5.13 -9.12 -0.39
CA GLY A 199 -4.27 -9.60 -1.46
C GLY A 199 -2.96 -10.20 -0.94
N VAL A 200 -2.29 -9.52 -0.01
CA VAL A 200 -1.07 -10.01 0.63
C VAL A 200 -1.33 -11.29 1.44
N PHE A 201 -2.46 -11.34 2.17
CA PHE A 201 -2.83 -12.57 2.90
C PHE A 201 -3.15 -13.73 1.98
N LEU A 202 -3.83 -13.50 0.86
CA LEU A 202 -4.07 -14.56 -0.13
C LEU A 202 -2.76 -15.14 -0.65
N LEU A 203 -1.78 -14.29 -1.02
CA LEU A 203 -0.46 -14.75 -1.44
C LEU A 203 0.24 -15.53 -0.32
N TYR A 204 0.20 -15.01 0.90
CA TYR A 204 0.82 -15.68 2.05
C TYR A 204 0.21 -17.06 2.30
N LEU A 205 -1.12 -17.20 2.27
CA LEU A 205 -1.82 -18.47 2.45
C LEU A 205 -1.53 -19.48 1.34
N LEU A 206 -1.37 -19.02 0.10
CA LEU A 206 -1.02 -19.87 -1.03
C LEU A 206 0.44 -20.38 -1.00
N GLU A 207 1.34 -19.65 -0.34
CA GLU A 207 2.73 -20.08 -0.13
C GLU A 207 2.86 -21.07 1.05
N GLN A 208 1.83 -21.24 1.90
CA GLN A 208 1.86 -22.20 3.00
C GLN A 208 1.82 -23.65 2.46
N LYS A 209 2.55 -24.57 3.12
CA LYS A 209 2.58 -26.01 2.74
C LYS A 209 1.18 -26.64 2.81
N LYS A 210 0.39 -26.29 3.85
CA LYS A 210 -1.00 -26.70 3.99
C LYS A 210 -1.88 -25.51 3.62
N LYS A 211 -2.49 -25.56 2.45
CA LYS A 211 -3.37 -24.50 1.96
C LYS A 211 -4.65 -24.45 2.81
N ALA A 212 -4.90 -23.29 3.39
CA ALA A 212 -6.11 -23.03 4.17
C ALA A 212 -7.24 -22.55 3.25
N TRP A 213 -7.82 -23.46 2.47
CA TRP A 213 -8.82 -23.14 1.43
C TRP A 213 -10.01 -22.32 1.93
N GLY A 214 -10.47 -22.57 3.17
CA GLY A 214 -11.56 -21.78 3.75
C GLY A 214 -11.22 -20.28 3.84
N PHE A 215 -10.01 -19.93 4.29
CA PHE A 215 -9.56 -18.54 4.33
C PHE A 215 -9.30 -17.96 2.93
N ILE A 216 -8.79 -18.78 2.00
CA ILE A 216 -8.58 -18.34 0.61
C ILE A 216 -9.90 -17.97 -0.02
N LEU A 217 -10.93 -18.80 0.10
CA LEU A 217 -12.28 -18.53 -0.39
C LEU A 217 -12.89 -17.30 0.28
N LEU A 218 -12.82 -17.23 1.62
CA LEU A 218 -13.38 -16.12 2.40
C LEU A 218 -12.76 -14.77 2.00
N PHE A 219 -11.43 -14.70 1.91
CA PHE A 219 -10.74 -13.46 1.55
C PHE A 219 -10.91 -13.09 0.08
N SER A 220 -11.00 -14.09 -0.82
CA SER A 220 -11.34 -13.85 -2.22
C SER A 220 -12.74 -13.25 -2.35
N LEU A 221 -13.73 -13.83 -1.64
CA LEU A 221 -15.09 -13.31 -1.64
C LEU A 221 -15.14 -11.89 -1.05
N ALA A 222 -14.46 -11.63 0.06
CA ALA A 222 -14.38 -10.31 0.64
C ALA A 222 -13.78 -9.30 -0.35
N LEU A 223 -12.70 -9.64 -1.07
CA LEU A 223 -12.10 -8.78 -2.11
C LEU A 223 -13.08 -8.45 -3.25
N LEU A 224 -13.87 -9.42 -3.70
CA LEU A 224 -14.87 -9.20 -4.74
C LEU A 224 -16.00 -8.27 -4.24
N LEU A 225 -16.45 -8.48 -3.00
CA LEU A 225 -17.52 -7.69 -2.39
C LEU A 225 -17.11 -6.27 -1.97
N LEU A 226 -15.80 -5.94 -1.94
CA LEU A 226 -15.34 -4.57 -1.72
C LEU A 226 -15.83 -3.58 -2.79
N GLY A 227 -16.27 -4.06 -3.96
CA GLY A 227 -16.66 -3.21 -5.09
C GLY A 227 -15.50 -2.46 -5.75
N GLN A 228 -14.26 -2.91 -5.51
CA GLN A 228 -13.04 -2.33 -6.07
C GLN A 228 -12.48 -3.17 -7.22
N LYS A 229 -12.12 -2.53 -8.32
CA LYS A 229 -11.43 -3.19 -9.44
C LYS A 229 -10.09 -3.82 -9.03
N ALA A 230 -9.39 -3.19 -8.07
CA ALA A 230 -8.19 -3.74 -7.47
C ALA A 230 -8.45 -5.10 -6.79
N GLY A 231 -9.58 -5.25 -6.08
CA GLY A 231 -9.98 -6.53 -5.47
C GLY A 231 -10.19 -7.63 -6.50
N LEU A 232 -10.92 -7.32 -7.58
CA LEU A 232 -11.14 -8.24 -8.70
C LEU A 232 -9.80 -8.66 -9.35
N LEU A 233 -8.92 -7.70 -9.61
CA LEU A 233 -7.61 -7.94 -10.20
C LEU A 233 -6.72 -8.81 -9.29
N TYR A 234 -6.76 -8.59 -7.97
CA TYR A 234 -6.07 -9.44 -7.00
C TYR A 234 -6.58 -10.88 -7.06
N VAL A 235 -7.89 -11.09 -7.01
CA VAL A 235 -8.47 -12.45 -7.05
C VAL A 235 -8.07 -13.13 -8.35
N LEU A 236 -8.24 -12.46 -9.49
CA LEU A 236 -7.88 -13.01 -10.80
C LEU A 236 -6.40 -13.44 -10.85
N LEU A 237 -5.48 -12.53 -10.53
CA LEU A 237 -4.05 -12.80 -10.64
C LEU A 237 -3.56 -13.83 -9.61
N ILE A 238 -4.00 -13.71 -8.34
CA ILE A 238 -3.54 -14.60 -7.26
C ILE A 238 -4.10 -16.01 -7.45
N VAL A 239 -5.38 -16.13 -7.80
CA VAL A 239 -5.99 -17.45 -8.07
C VAL A 239 -5.32 -18.08 -9.28
N THR A 240 -5.14 -17.33 -10.39
CA THR A 240 -4.46 -17.83 -11.57
C THR A 240 -3.06 -18.34 -11.26
N VAL A 241 -2.27 -17.58 -10.53
CA VAL A 241 -0.86 -17.91 -10.25
C VAL A 241 -0.69 -18.92 -9.12
N GLY A 242 -1.61 -18.91 -8.15
CA GLY A 242 -1.51 -19.74 -6.95
C GLY A 242 -2.22 -21.09 -7.06
N VAL A 243 -3.31 -21.16 -7.81
CA VAL A 243 -4.16 -22.35 -7.94
C VAL A 243 -3.86 -23.10 -9.23
N VAL A 244 -3.73 -22.39 -10.33
CA VAL A 244 -3.43 -22.98 -11.62
C VAL A 244 -1.96 -23.33 -11.71
N THR A 245 -1.63 -24.60 -11.69
CA THR A 245 -0.24 -25.08 -11.76
C THR A 245 0.31 -25.16 -13.20
N ASN A 246 -0.58 -25.35 -14.16
CA ASN A 246 -0.22 -25.46 -15.57
C ASN A 246 0.05 -24.08 -16.18
N ARG A 247 1.27 -23.86 -16.68
CA ARG A 247 1.72 -22.60 -17.28
C ARG A 247 0.90 -22.19 -18.50
N TYR A 248 0.45 -23.13 -19.31
CA TYR A 248 -0.38 -22.83 -20.50
C TYR A 248 -1.74 -22.28 -20.08
N PHE A 249 -2.36 -22.84 -19.04
CA PHE A 249 -3.61 -22.29 -18.49
C PHE A 249 -3.40 -20.92 -17.87
N GLN A 250 -2.26 -20.68 -17.17
CA GLN A 250 -1.94 -19.34 -16.64
C GLN A 250 -1.87 -18.31 -17.76
N VAL A 251 -1.14 -18.64 -18.86
CA VAL A 251 -1.02 -17.77 -20.03
C VAL A 251 -2.38 -17.58 -20.69
N GLY A 252 -3.17 -18.65 -20.83
CA GLY A 252 -4.53 -18.59 -21.39
C GLY A 252 -5.46 -17.65 -20.61
N ILE A 253 -5.46 -17.71 -19.28
CA ILE A 253 -6.27 -16.82 -18.43
C ILE A 253 -5.81 -15.36 -18.55
N ILE A 254 -4.50 -15.12 -18.56
CA ILE A 254 -3.95 -13.77 -18.75
C ILE A 254 -4.32 -13.22 -20.13
N ALA A 255 -4.15 -14.03 -21.18
CA ALA A 255 -4.52 -13.65 -22.54
C ALA A 255 -6.02 -13.36 -22.66
N SER A 256 -6.88 -14.19 -22.05
CA SER A 256 -8.32 -13.95 -21.99
C SER A 256 -8.66 -12.63 -21.28
N GLY A 257 -7.93 -12.30 -20.20
CA GLY A 257 -8.06 -11.02 -19.51
C GLY A 257 -7.70 -9.83 -20.39
N VAL A 258 -6.61 -9.94 -21.17
CA VAL A 258 -6.20 -8.91 -22.14
C VAL A 258 -7.27 -8.72 -23.24
N VAL A 259 -7.77 -9.83 -23.78
CA VAL A 259 -8.86 -9.80 -24.78
C VAL A 259 -10.12 -9.17 -24.20
N LEU A 260 -10.49 -9.51 -22.96
CA LEU A 260 -11.63 -8.93 -22.27
C LEU A 260 -11.48 -7.40 -22.10
N VAL A 261 -10.32 -6.93 -21.70
CA VAL A 261 -10.03 -5.48 -21.59
C VAL A 261 -10.03 -4.83 -22.97
N GLY A 262 -9.41 -5.44 -23.98
CA GLY A 262 -9.38 -4.93 -25.34
C GLY A 262 -10.77 -4.85 -25.99
N SER A 263 -11.68 -5.78 -25.66
CA SER A 263 -13.07 -5.78 -26.12
C SER A 263 -14.03 -4.95 -25.25
N ALA A 264 -13.52 -4.24 -24.23
CA ALA A 264 -14.33 -3.43 -23.33
C ALA A 264 -15.27 -2.43 -24.05
N PRO A 265 -14.89 -1.77 -25.14
CA PRO A 265 -15.81 -0.90 -25.89
C PRO A 265 -17.10 -1.59 -26.36
N ILE A 266 -17.07 -2.91 -26.56
CA ILE A 266 -18.21 -3.69 -27.04
C ILE A 266 -19.18 -4.07 -25.92
N TRP A 267 -18.66 -4.58 -24.77
CA TRP A 267 -19.51 -5.14 -23.70
C TRP A 267 -19.75 -4.16 -22.54
N LEU A 268 -18.82 -3.20 -22.33
CA LEU A 268 -18.88 -2.30 -21.19
C LEU A 268 -20.17 -1.44 -21.14
N PRO A 269 -20.71 -0.93 -22.26
CA PRO A 269 -21.96 -0.17 -22.24
C PRO A 269 -23.11 -0.95 -21.59
N TYR A 270 -23.21 -2.24 -21.85
CA TYR A 270 -24.25 -3.11 -21.28
C TYR A 270 -24.07 -3.36 -19.78
N VAL A 271 -22.82 -3.45 -19.34
CA VAL A 271 -22.50 -3.69 -17.92
C VAL A 271 -22.70 -2.42 -17.09
N VAL A 272 -22.29 -1.26 -17.59
CA VAL A 272 -22.43 -0.01 -16.84
C VAL A 272 -23.89 0.45 -16.74
N ALA A 273 -24.75 0.06 -17.67
CA ALA A 273 -26.19 0.35 -17.62
C ALA A 273 -26.90 -0.24 -16.38
N ILE A 274 -26.28 -1.23 -15.72
CA ILE A 274 -26.79 -1.80 -14.47
C ILE A 274 -26.61 -0.84 -13.28
N SER A 275 -25.66 0.09 -13.35
CA SER A 275 -25.35 1.03 -12.25
C SER A 275 -25.43 2.48 -12.75
N PRO A 276 -26.40 3.28 -12.30
CA PRO A 276 -26.53 4.69 -12.70
C PRO A 276 -25.24 5.51 -12.51
N PHE A 277 -24.45 5.21 -11.49
CA PHE A 277 -23.15 5.84 -11.26
C PHE A 277 -22.17 5.55 -12.41
N TRP A 278 -21.99 4.26 -12.77
CA TRP A 278 -21.05 3.88 -13.82
C TRP A 278 -21.54 4.24 -15.22
N GLU A 279 -22.86 4.23 -15.44
CA GLU A 279 -23.46 4.71 -16.68
C GLU A 279 -23.16 6.20 -16.88
N ASN A 280 -23.32 7.04 -15.86
CA ASN A 280 -22.97 8.46 -15.92
C ASN A 280 -21.47 8.67 -16.18
N VAL A 281 -20.59 7.89 -15.54
CA VAL A 281 -19.14 7.93 -15.79
C VAL A 281 -18.84 7.54 -17.23
N TYR A 282 -19.47 6.48 -17.75
CA TYR A 282 -19.28 6.05 -19.14
C TYR A 282 -19.71 7.12 -20.15
N ASN A 283 -20.88 7.70 -19.93
CA ASN A 283 -21.43 8.73 -20.81
C ASN A 283 -20.59 10.00 -20.86
N LYS A 284 -19.95 10.37 -19.74
CA LYS A 284 -19.11 11.58 -19.65
C LYS A 284 -17.65 11.34 -20.06
N HIS A 285 -17.08 10.19 -19.72
CA HIS A 285 -15.63 9.95 -19.76
C HIS A 285 -15.24 8.70 -20.54
N GLY A 286 -16.24 8.05 -21.15
CA GLY A 286 -16.03 6.88 -22.03
C GLY A 286 -15.50 5.64 -21.31
N VAL A 287 -15.00 4.70 -22.11
CA VAL A 287 -14.47 3.39 -21.67
C VAL A 287 -13.34 3.56 -20.67
N TRP A 288 -12.39 4.46 -20.93
CA TRP A 288 -11.22 4.67 -20.09
C TRP A 288 -11.58 5.29 -18.74
N GLY A 289 -12.56 6.21 -18.69
CA GLY A 289 -13.09 6.75 -17.45
C GLY A 289 -13.62 5.66 -16.52
N VAL A 290 -14.33 4.68 -17.09
CA VAL A 290 -14.82 3.53 -16.32
C VAL A 290 -13.67 2.61 -15.94
N LEU A 291 -12.83 2.16 -16.88
CA LEU A 291 -11.76 1.18 -16.61
C LEU A 291 -10.73 1.70 -15.60
N LEU A 292 -10.32 2.95 -15.73
CA LEU A 292 -9.33 3.58 -14.84
C LEU A 292 -9.95 4.31 -13.64
N SER A 293 -11.29 4.26 -13.48
CA SER A 293 -11.98 4.96 -12.37
C SER A 293 -11.66 6.46 -12.35
N LEU A 294 -11.73 7.14 -13.50
CA LEU A 294 -11.42 8.55 -13.72
C LEU A 294 -9.95 8.96 -13.53
N ARG A 295 -9.03 7.99 -13.39
CA ARG A 295 -7.60 8.30 -13.29
C ARG A 295 -6.99 8.82 -14.59
N ASN A 296 -7.58 8.49 -15.73
CA ASN A 296 -7.23 9.11 -17.02
C ASN A 296 -7.37 10.64 -16.96
N GLU A 297 -8.42 11.17 -16.35
CA GLU A 297 -8.59 12.61 -16.17
C GLU A 297 -7.56 13.20 -15.22
N ASN A 298 -7.26 12.49 -14.13
CA ASN A 298 -6.19 12.92 -13.25
C ASN A 298 -4.85 12.98 -13.99
N ILE A 299 -4.59 12.04 -14.92
CA ILE A 299 -3.39 12.06 -15.78
C ILE A 299 -3.44 13.29 -16.69
N GLU A 300 -4.56 13.52 -17.40
CA GLU A 300 -4.74 14.64 -18.34
C GLU A 300 -4.57 15.98 -17.61
N ASN A 301 -5.31 16.19 -16.51
CA ASN A 301 -5.25 17.41 -15.71
C ASN A 301 -3.83 17.69 -15.18
N ILE A 302 -3.16 16.65 -14.67
CA ILE A 302 -1.79 16.79 -14.18
C ILE A 302 -0.84 17.04 -15.34
N TRP A 303 -1.03 16.37 -16.48
CA TRP A 303 -0.19 16.55 -17.66
C TRP A 303 -0.29 17.96 -18.22
N GLU A 304 -1.48 18.54 -18.28
CA GLU A 304 -1.68 19.95 -18.68
C GLU A 304 -0.93 20.93 -17.78
N ILE A 305 -0.90 20.68 -16.47
CA ILE A 305 -0.18 21.51 -15.51
C ILE A 305 1.33 21.30 -15.61
N VAL A 306 1.79 20.08 -15.78
CA VAL A 306 3.21 19.70 -15.71
C VAL A 306 3.93 19.91 -17.02
N SER A 307 3.28 19.58 -18.15
CA SER A 307 3.97 19.57 -19.45
C SER A 307 4.64 20.90 -19.82
N PRO A 308 4.07 22.09 -19.52
CA PRO A 308 4.72 23.36 -19.78
C PRO A 308 5.92 23.63 -18.87
N LEU A 309 6.00 22.97 -17.72
CA LEU A 309 7.00 23.17 -16.68
C LEU A 309 8.09 22.11 -16.71
N LEU A 310 7.92 21.05 -17.52
CA LEU A 310 8.84 19.92 -17.56
C LEU A 310 10.21 20.32 -18.10
N SER A 311 11.19 20.29 -17.23
CA SER A 311 12.60 20.29 -17.59
C SER A 311 13.15 18.85 -17.58
N VAL A 312 14.32 18.64 -18.21
CA VAL A 312 15.06 17.37 -18.12
C VAL A 312 15.32 17.00 -16.67
N PHE A 313 15.53 18.00 -15.82
CA PHE A 313 15.70 17.81 -14.38
C PHE A 313 14.44 17.23 -13.72
N ASP A 314 13.25 17.74 -14.04
CA ASP A 314 11.98 17.24 -13.49
C ASP A 314 11.70 15.81 -13.93
N VAL A 315 12.06 15.46 -15.16
CA VAL A 315 11.94 14.06 -15.64
C VAL A 315 12.87 13.15 -14.85
N MET A 316 14.09 13.57 -14.57
CA MET A 316 15.10 12.74 -13.87
C MET A 316 14.85 12.62 -12.37
N PHE A 317 14.53 13.72 -11.69
CA PHE A 317 14.44 13.81 -10.23
C PHE A 317 13.02 14.02 -9.70
N GLY A 318 12.05 14.27 -10.57
CA GLY A 318 10.69 14.61 -10.17
C GLY A 318 10.58 16.03 -9.61
N GLY A 319 9.50 16.27 -8.86
CA GLY A 319 9.33 17.55 -8.17
C GLY A 319 8.72 18.67 -9.02
N ALA A 320 8.26 18.38 -10.24
CA ALA A 320 7.57 19.38 -11.08
C ALA A 320 6.27 19.87 -10.44
N ILE A 321 5.63 19.01 -9.65
CA ILE A 321 4.42 19.35 -8.90
C ILE A 321 4.61 18.99 -7.42
N ARG A 322 4.05 19.82 -6.55
CA ARG A 322 3.95 19.52 -5.12
C ARG A 322 2.65 18.79 -4.80
N PHE A 323 2.77 17.85 -3.85
CA PHE A 323 1.62 17.28 -3.19
C PHE A 323 0.65 18.40 -2.70
N PRO A 324 -0.69 18.25 -2.75
CA PRO A 324 -1.40 16.95 -2.75
C PRO A 324 -1.80 16.41 -4.12
N THR A 325 -1.33 16.95 -5.21
CA THR A 325 -1.71 16.52 -6.56
C THR A 325 -1.12 15.14 -6.86
N ARG A 326 -1.96 14.17 -7.19
CA ARG A 326 -1.56 12.79 -7.46
C ARG A 326 -2.50 12.15 -8.49
N ILE A 327 -1.97 11.18 -9.21
CA ILE A 327 -2.72 10.40 -10.22
C ILE A 327 -3.46 9.23 -9.57
N GLU A 328 -3.04 8.81 -8.37
CA GLU A 328 -3.48 7.58 -7.71
C GLU A 328 -3.10 6.30 -8.48
N MET A 329 -2.05 6.38 -9.26
CA MET A 329 -1.41 5.26 -9.94
C MET A 329 0.08 5.27 -9.58
N MET A 330 0.53 4.23 -8.90
CA MET A 330 1.84 4.18 -8.25
C MET A 330 3.03 4.59 -9.14
N PRO A 331 3.19 4.09 -10.37
CA PRO A 331 4.35 4.47 -11.19
C PRO A 331 4.36 5.95 -11.53
N PHE A 332 3.19 6.52 -11.83
CA PHE A 332 3.06 7.93 -12.17
C PHE A 332 3.30 8.82 -10.95
N ASP A 333 2.79 8.43 -9.79
CA ASP A 333 3.05 9.15 -8.55
C ASP A 333 4.53 9.14 -8.20
N ILE A 334 5.24 8.00 -8.40
CA ILE A 334 6.70 7.93 -8.23
C ILE A 334 7.42 8.84 -9.22
N LEU A 335 7.01 8.83 -10.49
CA LEU A 335 7.61 9.67 -11.52
C LEU A 335 7.43 11.16 -11.22
N ILE A 336 6.24 11.56 -10.76
CA ILE A 336 5.96 12.96 -10.39
C ILE A 336 6.82 13.41 -9.22
N TYR A 337 6.95 12.58 -8.18
CA TYR A 337 7.62 12.98 -6.94
C TYR A 337 9.13 12.74 -6.96
N PHE A 338 9.60 11.69 -7.62
CA PHE A 338 10.99 11.24 -7.54
C PHE A 338 11.64 11.03 -8.91
N GLY A 339 10.92 11.28 -9.99
CA GLY A 339 11.40 11.14 -11.36
C GLY A 339 11.74 9.70 -11.76
N VAL A 340 12.40 9.60 -12.92
CA VAL A 340 12.87 8.31 -13.47
C VAL A 340 13.88 7.64 -12.54
N LEU A 341 14.74 8.42 -11.89
CA LEU A 341 15.73 7.88 -10.94
C LEU A 341 15.05 7.23 -9.72
N GLY A 342 14.01 7.88 -9.17
CA GLY A 342 13.25 7.29 -8.06
C GLY A 342 12.52 6.01 -8.45
N LEU A 343 11.93 5.97 -9.65
CA LEU A 343 11.29 4.77 -10.19
C LEU A 343 12.30 3.64 -10.39
N LEU A 344 13.45 3.95 -10.99
CA LEU A 344 14.53 2.98 -11.19
C LEU A 344 15.04 2.40 -9.87
N LEU A 345 15.32 3.26 -8.88
CA LEU A 345 15.72 2.82 -7.54
C LEU A 345 14.67 1.89 -6.93
N PHE A 346 13.39 2.21 -7.06
CA PHE A 346 12.30 1.38 -6.54
C PHE A 346 12.24 0.00 -7.21
N VAL A 347 12.32 -0.04 -8.53
CA VAL A 347 12.31 -1.30 -9.31
C VAL A 347 13.52 -2.17 -8.95
N LEU A 348 14.72 -1.59 -8.89
CA LEU A 348 15.95 -2.31 -8.51
C LEU A 348 15.83 -2.89 -7.08
N LEU A 349 15.22 -2.14 -6.16
CA LEU A 349 14.97 -2.62 -4.83
C LEU A 349 14.03 -3.83 -4.82
N LEU A 350 12.91 -3.76 -5.53
CA LEU A 350 11.95 -4.86 -5.60
C LEU A 350 12.62 -6.15 -6.09
N PHE A 351 13.47 -6.08 -7.11
CA PHE A 351 14.24 -7.26 -7.56
C PHE A 351 15.14 -7.86 -6.47
N LYS A 352 15.60 -7.05 -5.52
CA LYS A 352 16.47 -7.52 -4.42
C LYS A 352 15.70 -8.13 -3.25
N ILE A 353 14.47 -7.65 -2.99
CA ILE A 353 13.73 -8.04 -1.78
C ILE A 353 12.65 -9.08 -2.02
N LEU A 354 12.05 -9.13 -3.22
CA LEU A 354 10.96 -10.06 -3.49
C LEU A 354 11.44 -11.53 -3.46
N PRO A 355 10.75 -12.41 -2.72
CA PRO A 355 11.13 -13.83 -2.61
C PRO A 355 10.82 -14.63 -3.89
N SER A 356 9.91 -14.16 -4.70
CA SER A 356 9.57 -14.67 -6.03
C SER A 356 8.79 -13.62 -6.82
N TRP A 357 8.68 -13.80 -8.14
CA TRP A 357 7.91 -12.88 -9.00
C TRP A 357 6.44 -12.76 -8.61
N LYS A 358 5.84 -13.79 -7.99
CA LYS A 358 4.46 -13.76 -7.50
C LYS A 358 4.21 -12.60 -6.53
N TRP A 359 5.22 -12.24 -5.77
CA TRP A 359 5.15 -11.12 -4.82
C TRP A 359 5.20 -9.74 -5.49
N SER A 360 5.40 -9.68 -6.81
CA SER A 360 5.17 -8.44 -7.56
C SER A 360 3.69 -8.14 -7.81
N ILE A 361 2.78 -9.13 -7.63
CA ILE A 361 1.33 -8.93 -7.86
C ILE A 361 0.76 -7.74 -7.06
N PRO A 362 1.00 -7.59 -5.74
CA PRO A 362 0.52 -6.43 -5.00
C PRO A 362 1.02 -5.10 -5.57
N ILE A 363 2.26 -5.07 -6.03
CA ILE A 363 2.86 -3.88 -6.67
C ILE A 363 2.19 -3.60 -8.02
N PHE A 364 1.98 -4.65 -8.83
CA PHE A 364 1.30 -4.54 -10.12
C PHE A 364 -0.15 -4.04 -9.97
N VAL A 365 -0.90 -4.59 -9.01
CA VAL A 365 -2.27 -4.13 -8.74
C VAL A 365 -2.28 -2.66 -8.29
N ALA A 366 -1.30 -2.24 -7.51
CA ALA A 366 -1.15 -0.85 -7.10
C ALA A 366 -0.84 0.11 -8.26
N CYS A 367 -0.32 -0.39 -9.39
CA CYS A 367 -0.17 0.42 -10.61
C CYS A 367 -1.52 0.88 -11.17
N PHE A 368 -2.61 0.15 -10.92
CA PHE A 368 -3.93 0.44 -11.47
C PHE A 368 -4.99 0.75 -10.40
N GLY A 369 -4.77 0.34 -9.18
CA GLY A 369 -5.80 0.25 -8.14
C GLY A 369 -5.77 1.29 -7.03
N GLY A 370 -4.94 2.33 -7.15
CA GLY A 370 -4.73 3.30 -6.07
C GLY A 370 -3.46 3.02 -5.26
N GLY A 371 -2.90 4.10 -4.74
CA GLY A 371 -1.55 4.06 -4.20
C GLY A 371 -1.38 3.14 -2.99
N ILE A 372 -0.54 2.15 -3.13
CA ILE A 372 0.01 1.39 -2.00
C ILE A 372 0.53 2.34 -0.90
N TYR A 373 1.03 3.52 -1.30
CA TYR A 373 1.53 4.58 -0.41
C TYR A 373 0.45 5.31 0.38
N GLU A 374 -0.81 5.25 -0.05
CA GLU A 374 -1.92 5.80 0.72
C GLU A 374 -2.17 5.03 2.01
N ALA A 375 -1.79 3.76 2.02
CA ALA A 375 -1.93 2.88 3.16
C ALA A 375 -0.55 2.44 3.68
N PRO A 376 0.17 3.27 4.45
CA PRO A 376 1.50 2.92 4.98
C PRO A 376 1.49 1.60 5.74
N LEU A 377 0.40 1.31 6.45
CA LEU A 377 0.21 0.03 7.14
C LEU A 377 0.11 -1.14 6.14
N GLY A 378 -0.51 -0.93 4.96
CA GLY A 378 -0.57 -1.94 3.90
C GLY A 378 0.83 -2.29 3.37
N MET A 379 1.67 -1.27 3.19
CA MET A 379 3.06 -1.46 2.79
C MET A 379 3.90 -2.12 3.88
N LEU A 380 3.74 -1.72 5.14
CA LEU A 380 4.40 -2.38 6.26
C LEU A 380 4.02 -3.86 6.32
N LEU A 381 2.75 -4.18 6.16
CA LEU A 381 2.25 -5.55 6.11
C LEU A 381 2.86 -6.33 4.94
N PHE A 382 2.89 -5.75 3.75
CA PHE A 382 3.50 -6.36 2.58
C PHE A 382 4.97 -6.70 2.84
N PHE A 383 5.77 -5.72 3.28
CA PHE A 383 7.20 -5.93 3.54
C PHE A 383 7.47 -6.88 4.70
N LEU A 384 6.65 -6.86 5.75
CA LEU A 384 6.73 -7.82 6.86
C LEU A 384 6.51 -9.26 6.35
N THR A 385 5.46 -9.45 5.54
CA THR A 385 5.11 -10.76 5.00
C THR A 385 6.20 -11.27 4.04
N VAL A 386 6.74 -10.38 3.19
CA VAL A 386 7.90 -10.68 2.33
C VAL A 386 9.11 -11.12 3.16
N ALA A 387 9.39 -10.45 4.29
CA ALA A 387 10.49 -10.82 5.18
C ALA A 387 10.31 -12.22 5.78
N LEU A 388 9.08 -12.55 6.21
CA LEU A 388 8.75 -13.86 6.77
C LEU A 388 8.89 -14.99 5.75
N VAL A 389 8.34 -14.81 4.54
CA VAL A 389 8.41 -15.81 3.47
C VAL A 389 9.87 -16.05 3.05
N ARG A 390 10.65 -14.98 2.94
CA ARG A 390 12.08 -15.09 2.57
C ARG A 390 12.87 -15.87 3.61
N LYS A 391 12.68 -15.60 4.90
CA LYS A 391 13.35 -16.34 5.99
C LYS A 391 12.89 -17.79 6.07
N GLY A 392 11.61 -18.08 5.84
CA GLY A 392 11.07 -19.44 5.79
C GLY A 392 11.74 -20.29 4.71
N LYS A 393 12.02 -19.70 3.53
CA LYS A 393 12.73 -20.41 2.45
C LYS A 393 14.18 -20.76 2.81
N HIS A 394 14.88 -19.91 3.55
CA HIS A 394 16.27 -20.16 3.96
C HIS A 394 16.43 -21.15 5.12
N SER A 395 15.40 -21.35 5.94
CA SER A 395 15.43 -22.34 7.04
C SER A 395 15.20 -23.78 6.57
N TYR A 396 14.89 -24.01 5.30
CA TYR A 396 14.60 -25.31 4.71
C TYR A 396 15.56 -25.71 3.57
N SER A 397 16.61 -24.93 3.28
CA SER A 397 17.72 -25.43 2.49
C SER A 397 18.60 -26.26 3.40
N PRO A 398 18.79 -27.59 3.10
CA PRO A 398 19.64 -28.47 3.86
C PRO A 398 21.11 -28.04 3.80
#